data_c73f288680607c1d3c81c9b95aabaf86
#
_entry.id   c73f288680607c1d3c81c9b95aabaf86
#
_cell.length_a   1.000
_cell.length_b   1.000
_cell.length_c   1.000
_cell.angle_alpha   90.00
_cell.angle_beta   90.00
_cell.angle_gamma   90.00
#
_symmetry.space_group_name_H-M   'P 1'
#
loop_
_entity.id
_entity.type
_entity.pdbx_description
1 polymer ?
#
loop_
_entity_poly.entity_id
_entity_poly.type
_entity_poly.pdbx_seq_one_letter_code
_entity_poly.pdbx_strand_id
1 'polypeptide(L)'
;WEASGHVSGFSDPLVECEKCKKRFRADQLDGAKKCPECGGGFGEVRQFNMMFATHVGAAEDEASVSYLRPETAGGIFVNFKNIVDSFHPKLPFGVAQIGKAFRNEIAPRDFIFRSREFEQMEVEYFVRETDWKRAFGEWKDGMNAFIGAVGIDAASVHELEVPDEERAHYSRRTVDFEFDYPFGRKELYGLAYRTDFDLSAHAKASGVEL
;
A
#
# COMPACT_ATOMS: atom_id res chain seq x y z
N TRP A 1 2.82 6.47 11.91
CA TRP A 1 3.57 5.64 10.94
C TRP A 1 4.61 4.74 11.62
N GLU A 2 5.07 5.06 12.82
CA GLU A 2 5.89 4.15 13.65
C GLU A 2 5.08 2.95 14.11
N ALA A 3 3.88 3.17 14.66
CA ALA A 3 2.99 2.11 15.15
C ALA A 3 2.61 1.10 14.06
N SER A 4 2.38 1.57 12.85
CA SER A 4 2.06 0.72 11.68
C SER A 4 3.29 0.10 11.01
N GLY A 5 4.52 0.44 11.46
CA GLY A 5 5.77 -0.09 10.91
C GLY A 5 6.27 0.58 9.62
N HIS A 6 5.58 1.58 9.08
CA HIS A 6 5.97 2.23 7.82
C HIS A 6 7.32 2.95 7.92
N VAL A 7 7.61 3.63 9.03
CA VAL A 7 8.87 4.36 9.19
C VAL A 7 10.09 3.45 9.11
N SER A 8 9.98 2.23 9.65
CA SER A 8 11.09 1.28 9.71
C SER A 8 11.13 0.27 8.56
N GLY A 9 9.98 -0.07 7.97
CA GLY A 9 9.82 -1.24 7.09
C GLY A 9 9.32 -0.95 5.68
N PHE A 10 8.84 0.27 5.40
CA PHE A 10 8.32 0.60 4.06
C PHE A 10 9.46 0.93 3.10
N SER A 11 10.15 -0.10 2.62
CA SER A 11 11.35 0.05 1.80
C SER A 11 11.38 -0.90 0.60
N ASP A 12 12.02 -0.43 -0.48
CA ASP A 12 12.29 -1.21 -1.69
C ASP A 12 13.80 -1.43 -1.85
N PRO A 13 14.23 -2.56 -2.45
CA PRO A 13 15.64 -2.79 -2.75
C PRO A 13 16.09 -1.91 -3.93
N LEU A 14 17.00 -1.00 -3.65
CA LEU A 14 17.58 -0.06 -4.62
C LEU A 14 18.95 -0.53 -5.07
N VAL A 15 19.19 -0.47 -6.36
CA VAL A 15 20.52 -0.63 -6.96
C VAL A 15 20.83 0.53 -7.90
N GLU A 16 22.09 0.97 -7.93
CA GLU A 16 22.57 2.03 -8.82
C GLU A 16 23.55 1.46 -9.85
N CYS A 17 23.40 1.82 -11.11
CA CYS A 17 24.38 1.49 -12.15
C CYS A 17 25.67 2.26 -11.93
N GLU A 18 26.80 1.57 -11.84
CA GLU A 18 28.12 2.21 -11.63
C GLU A 18 28.55 3.12 -12.77
N LYS A 19 28.09 2.83 -14.00
CA LYS A 19 28.48 3.58 -15.19
C LYS A 19 27.58 4.80 -15.46
N CYS A 20 26.27 4.63 -15.57
CA CYS A 20 25.33 5.71 -15.94
C CYS A 20 24.62 6.34 -14.75
N LYS A 21 24.83 5.85 -13.53
CA LYS A 21 24.24 6.35 -12.28
C LYS A 21 22.71 6.29 -12.22
N LYS A 22 22.06 5.62 -13.17
CA LYS A 22 20.62 5.36 -13.10
C LYS A 22 20.32 4.37 -11.97
N ARG A 23 19.19 4.57 -11.32
CA ARG A 23 18.72 3.80 -10.18
C ARG A 23 17.56 2.92 -10.59
N PHE A 24 17.52 1.72 -10.02
CA PHE A 24 16.52 0.69 -10.33
C PHE A 24 16.07 0.01 -9.04
N ARG A 25 14.88 -0.55 -9.06
CA ARG A 25 14.46 -1.54 -8.08
C ARG A 25 15.13 -2.87 -8.45
N ALA A 26 15.89 -3.41 -7.51
CA ALA A 26 16.67 -4.63 -7.76
C ALA A 26 15.79 -5.86 -8.02
N ASP A 27 14.64 -5.94 -7.35
CA ASP A 27 13.63 -6.99 -7.52
C ASP A 27 12.95 -7.00 -8.90
N GLN A 28 13.03 -5.88 -9.64
CA GLN A 28 12.43 -5.74 -10.96
C GLN A 28 13.42 -5.86 -12.12
N LEU A 29 14.65 -6.28 -11.83
CA LEU A 29 15.67 -6.51 -12.84
C LEU A 29 15.73 -7.98 -13.31
N ASP A 30 14.83 -8.84 -12.83
CA ASP A 30 14.72 -10.26 -13.22
C ASP A 30 16.08 -11.00 -13.20
N GLY A 31 16.93 -10.68 -12.23
CA GLY A 31 18.28 -11.23 -12.11
C GLY A 31 19.30 -10.71 -13.13
N ALA A 32 18.97 -9.65 -13.88
CA ALA A 32 19.90 -9.03 -14.82
C ALA A 32 21.16 -8.52 -14.11
N LYS A 33 22.33 -8.97 -14.56
CA LYS A 33 23.64 -8.56 -14.02
C LYS A 33 24.18 -7.27 -14.62
N LYS A 34 23.51 -6.74 -15.65
CA LYS A 34 23.96 -5.55 -16.39
C LYS A 34 22.80 -4.56 -16.52
N CYS A 35 23.16 -3.30 -16.45
CA CYS A 35 22.23 -2.19 -16.62
C CYS A 35 21.53 -2.24 -17.99
N PRO A 36 20.19 -2.24 -18.05
CA PRO A 36 19.44 -2.28 -19.30
C PRO A 36 19.65 -1.06 -20.18
N GLU A 37 20.11 0.06 -19.61
CA GLU A 37 20.30 1.32 -20.32
C GLU A 37 21.68 1.46 -20.95
N CYS A 38 22.73 0.95 -20.31
CA CYS A 38 24.11 1.20 -20.78
C CYS A 38 25.03 -0.01 -20.74
N GLY A 39 24.56 -1.18 -20.30
CA GLY A 39 25.33 -2.39 -20.16
C GLY A 39 26.39 -2.39 -19.05
N GLY A 40 26.42 -1.33 -18.20
CA GLY A 40 27.33 -1.24 -17.05
C GLY A 40 26.96 -2.20 -15.92
N GLY A 41 27.90 -2.42 -14.97
CA GLY A 41 27.66 -3.18 -13.77
C GLY A 41 26.76 -2.43 -12.76
N PHE A 42 26.22 -3.17 -11.79
CA PHE A 42 25.48 -2.62 -10.67
C PHE A 42 26.32 -2.62 -9.41
N GLY A 43 26.15 -1.60 -8.58
CA GLY A 43 26.69 -1.53 -7.22
C GLY A 43 25.93 -2.43 -6.25
N GLU A 44 26.20 -2.25 -4.96
CA GLU A 44 25.49 -2.99 -3.90
C GLU A 44 24.01 -2.63 -3.84
N VAL A 45 23.18 -3.65 -3.56
CA VAL A 45 21.76 -3.47 -3.27
C VAL A 45 21.62 -2.92 -1.85
N ARG A 46 20.83 -1.84 -1.70
CA ARG A 46 20.53 -1.26 -0.40
C ARG A 46 19.03 -1.04 -0.25
N GLN A 47 18.54 -1.08 0.99
CA GLN A 47 17.14 -0.76 1.27
C GLN A 47 16.93 0.75 1.18
N PHE A 48 15.91 1.16 0.45
CA PHE A 48 15.52 2.55 0.26
C PHE A 48 14.12 2.76 0.83
N ASN A 49 14.02 3.60 1.88
CA ASN A 49 12.73 3.90 2.48
C ASN A 49 11.89 4.77 1.54
N MET A 50 10.67 4.31 1.27
CA MET A 50 9.73 4.94 0.34
C MET A 50 8.94 6.10 0.95
N MET A 51 9.10 6.36 2.26
CA MET A 51 8.44 7.49 2.93
C MET A 51 9.07 8.81 2.49
N PHE A 52 8.25 9.79 2.14
CA PHE A 52 8.70 11.18 2.05
C PHE A 52 8.83 11.76 3.45
N ALA A 53 10.03 12.10 3.84
CA ALA A 53 10.29 12.89 5.03
C ALA A 53 10.27 14.39 4.71
N THR A 54 9.79 15.20 5.64
CA THR A 54 9.80 16.66 5.60
C THR A 54 10.00 17.22 7.00
N HIS A 55 10.23 18.50 7.12
CA HIS A 55 10.29 19.21 8.40
C HIS A 55 9.07 20.10 8.58
N VAL A 56 8.50 20.11 9.78
CA VAL A 56 7.34 20.95 10.13
C VAL A 56 7.76 21.95 11.20
N GLY A 57 7.55 23.23 10.93
CA GLY A 57 7.93 24.32 11.81
C GLY A 57 9.12 25.12 11.30
N ALA A 58 9.68 25.98 12.14
CA ALA A 58 10.71 26.94 11.76
C ALA A 58 12.15 26.39 11.85
N ALA A 59 12.35 25.25 12.49
CA ALA A 59 13.65 24.60 12.66
C ALA A 59 13.69 23.26 11.92
N GLU A 60 14.83 22.98 11.30
CA GLU A 60 15.11 21.70 10.66
C GLU A 60 15.98 20.85 11.59
N ASP A 61 15.34 20.20 12.55
CA ASP A 61 15.94 19.27 13.51
C ASP A 61 15.24 17.92 13.51
N GLU A 62 15.75 16.95 14.27
CA GLU A 62 15.16 15.62 14.35
C GLU A 62 13.74 15.63 14.92
N ALA A 63 13.41 16.56 15.82
CA ALA A 63 12.09 16.67 16.43
C ALA A 63 11.03 17.23 15.47
N SER A 64 11.47 17.95 14.43
CA SER A 64 10.60 18.55 13.40
C SER A 64 10.30 17.61 12.24
N VAL A 65 10.96 16.43 12.16
CA VAL A 65 10.74 15.45 11.09
C VAL A 65 9.31 14.95 11.08
N SER A 66 8.68 15.02 9.92
CA SER A 66 7.36 14.48 9.66
C SER A 66 7.35 13.71 8.35
N TYR A 67 6.31 12.89 8.14
CA TYR A 67 6.21 12.06 6.94
C TYR A 67 4.91 12.33 6.21
N LEU A 68 4.99 12.43 4.88
CA LEU A 68 3.80 12.40 4.05
C LEU A 68 3.23 10.98 4.06
N ARG A 69 1.90 10.87 4.05
CA ARG A 69 1.23 9.56 4.12
C ARG A 69 1.49 8.73 2.85
N PRO A 70 1.95 7.48 2.96
CA PRO A 70 2.16 6.58 1.83
C PRO A 70 0.89 5.84 1.39
N GLU A 71 -0.17 5.95 2.20
CA GLU A 71 -1.48 5.33 2.00
C GLU A 71 -2.57 6.11 2.74
N THR A 72 -3.82 5.85 2.41
CA THR A 72 -4.98 6.46 3.06
C THR A 72 -5.53 5.63 4.22
N ALA A 73 -5.25 4.32 4.28
CA ALA A 73 -5.73 3.41 5.33
C ALA A 73 -5.31 3.84 6.75
N GLY A 74 -4.07 4.29 6.92
CA GLY A 74 -3.57 4.75 8.21
C GLY A 74 -4.41 5.85 8.85
N GLY A 75 -4.98 6.75 8.03
CA GLY A 75 -5.89 7.78 8.50
C GLY A 75 -7.21 7.24 9.04
N ILE A 76 -7.70 6.13 8.49
CA ILE A 76 -8.91 5.45 8.96
C ILE A 76 -8.65 4.85 10.35
N PHE A 77 -7.55 4.14 10.53
CA PHE A 77 -7.21 3.51 11.82
C PHE A 77 -6.95 4.53 12.94
N VAL A 78 -6.24 5.61 12.63
CA VAL A 78 -6.02 6.72 13.60
C VAL A 78 -7.34 7.34 14.07
N ASN A 79 -8.34 7.43 13.18
CA ASN A 79 -9.64 8.01 13.50
C ASN A 79 -10.68 6.98 13.96
N PHE A 80 -10.33 5.71 14.05
CA PHE A 80 -11.28 4.63 14.39
C PHE A 80 -12.05 4.93 15.67
N LYS A 81 -11.35 5.26 16.76
CA LYS A 81 -12.00 5.58 18.04
C LYS A 81 -12.90 6.80 17.95
N ASN A 82 -12.47 7.86 17.26
CA ASN A 82 -13.30 9.06 17.07
C ASN A 82 -14.61 8.74 16.33
N ILE A 83 -14.54 7.82 15.34
CA ILE A 83 -15.71 7.37 14.60
C ILE A 83 -16.64 6.56 15.49
N VAL A 84 -16.09 5.61 16.24
CA VAL A 84 -16.89 4.77 17.18
C VAL A 84 -17.55 5.64 18.25
N ASP A 85 -16.81 6.57 18.85
CA ASP A 85 -17.33 7.44 19.92
C ASP A 85 -18.36 8.46 19.42
N SER A 86 -18.26 8.89 18.14
CA SER A 86 -19.17 9.90 17.58
C SER A 86 -20.42 9.32 16.95
N PHE A 87 -20.30 8.18 16.27
CA PHE A 87 -21.38 7.60 15.46
C PHE A 87 -21.98 6.35 16.07
N HIS A 88 -21.33 5.73 17.06
CA HIS A 88 -21.74 4.48 17.71
C HIS A 88 -22.17 3.40 16.70
N PRO A 89 -21.38 3.11 15.66
CA PRO A 89 -21.77 2.19 14.61
C PRO A 89 -21.86 0.77 15.16
N LYS A 90 -22.78 0.00 14.60
CA LYS A 90 -22.87 -1.45 14.88
C LYS A 90 -22.08 -2.21 13.82
N LEU A 91 -21.37 -3.27 14.24
CA LEU A 91 -20.73 -4.18 13.28
C LEU A 91 -21.78 -4.94 12.44
N PRO A 92 -21.57 -5.12 11.15
CA PRO A 92 -20.44 -4.60 10.39
C PRO A 92 -20.62 -3.13 10.00
N PHE A 93 -19.51 -2.38 9.87
CA PHE A 93 -19.54 -1.03 9.30
C PHE A 93 -18.25 -0.76 8.51
N GLY A 94 -18.30 0.17 7.58
CA GLY A 94 -17.15 0.57 6.76
C GLY A 94 -16.83 2.03 6.91
N VAL A 95 -15.55 2.35 6.74
CA VAL A 95 -15.05 3.73 6.62
C VAL A 95 -14.31 3.85 5.31
N ALA A 96 -14.71 4.79 4.48
CA ALA A 96 -14.06 5.07 3.20
C ALA A 96 -13.28 6.37 3.26
N GLN A 97 -12.16 6.42 2.56
CA GLN A 97 -11.36 7.62 2.37
C GLN A 97 -10.89 7.71 0.94
N ILE A 98 -10.98 8.92 0.36
CA ILE A 98 -10.36 9.27 -0.91
C ILE A 98 -9.38 10.38 -0.63
N GLY A 99 -8.17 10.30 -1.18
CA GLY A 99 -7.20 11.35 -0.99
C GLY A 99 -5.83 11.01 -1.58
N LYS A 100 -4.94 11.99 -1.52
CA LYS A 100 -3.57 11.83 -2.01
C LYS A 100 -2.75 10.95 -1.08
N ALA A 101 -1.90 10.12 -1.70
CA ALA A 101 -0.84 9.37 -1.07
C ALA A 101 0.50 9.66 -1.77
N PHE A 102 1.61 9.43 -1.06
CA PHE A 102 2.93 9.83 -1.51
C PHE A 102 3.93 8.70 -1.26
N ARG A 103 4.58 8.26 -2.30
CA ARG A 103 5.64 7.26 -2.20
C ARG A 103 6.88 7.75 -2.92
N ASN A 104 8.01 7.80 -2.30
CA ASN A 104 9.27 8.26 -2.89
C ASN A 104 9.82 7.18 -3.83
N GLU A 105 9.12 6.94 -4.93
CA GLU A 105 9.45 5.92 -5.90
C GLU A 105 10.87 6.06 -6.45
N ILE A 106 11.62 4.96 -6.46
CA ILE A 106 12.98 4.89 -7.00
C ILE A 106 12.99 5.24 -8.49
N ALA A 107 12.04 4.69 -9.24
CA ALA A 107 11.94 4.85 -10.69
C ALA A 107 10.46 5.02 -11.11
N PRO A 108 9.91 6.26 -11.03
CA PRO A 108 8.60 6.55 -11.60
C PRO A 108 8.57 6.22 -13.10
N ARG A 109 7.45 5.63 -13.57
CA ARG A 109 7.31 5.17 -14.96
C ARG A 109 5.85 4.85 -15.30
N ASP A 110 5.62 4.48 -16.54
CA ASP A 110 4.31 4.05 -17.05
C ASP A 110 3.25 5.15 -16.84
N PHE A 111 3.61 6.39 -17.19
CA PHE A 111 2.80 7.58 -17.05
C PHE A 111 2.34 7.78 -15.59
N ILE A 112 1.02 7.73 -15.31
CA ILE A 112 0.47 7.91 -13.95
C ILE A 112 0.43 6.61 -13.14
N PHE A 113 0.73 5.45 -13.75
CA PHE A 113 0.62 4.16 -13.06
C PHE A 113 1.61 4.06 -11.88
N ARG A 114 2.84 4.58 -12.05
CA ARG A 114 3.84 4.62 -10.98
C ARG A 114 4.40 6.04 -10.83
N SER A 115 3.75 6.82 -10.00
CA SER A 115 4.10 8.20 -9.69
C SER A 115 4.38 8.37 -8.19
N ARG A 116 5.04 9.48 -7.83
CA ARG A 116 5.37 9.78 -6.42
C ARG A 116 4.22 10.40 -5.64
N GLU A 117 3.27 11.00 -6.34
CA GLU A 117 2.02 11.53 -5.81
C GLU A 117 0.87 10.93 -6.62
N PHE A 118 -0.09 10.34 -5.95
CA PHE A 118 -1.26 9.71 -6.59
C PHE A 118 -2.49 9.83 -5.70
N GLU A 119 -3.66 9.62 -6.27
CA GLU A 119 -4.89 9.51 -5.51
C GLU A 119 -5.18 8.04 -5.20
N GLN A 120 -5.66 7.79 -3.99
CA GLN A 120 -6.04 6.47 -3.51
C GLN A 120 -7.44 6.54 -2.93
N MET A 121 -8.23 5.50 -3.20
CA MET A 121 -9.51 5.26 -2.57
C MET A 121 -9.42 3.95 -1.78
N GLU A 122 -9.73 4.01 -0.51
CA GLU A 122 -9.71 2.85 0.38
C GLU A 122 -11.01 2.76 1.17
N VAL A 123 -11.41 1.53 1.46
CA VAL A 123 -12.52 1.21 2.36
C VAL A 123 -12.02 0.18 3.37
N GLU A 124 -12.03 0.54 4.64
CA GLU A 124 -11.79 -0.40 5.72
C GLU A 124 -13.14 -0.85 6.28
N TYR A 125 -13.43 -2.15 6.16
CA TYR A 125 -14.70 -2.74 6.54
C TYR A 125 -14.52 -3.61 7.78
N PHE A 126 -15.06 -3.12 8.89
CA PHE A 126 -14.93 -3.76 10.21
C PHE A 126 -16.02 -4.78 10.43
N VAL A 127 -15.61 -6.01 10.73
CA VAL A 127 -16.52 -7.16 10.95
C VAL A 127 -16.08 -7.93 12.20
N ARG A 128 -16.96 -8.79 12.72
CA ARG A 128 -16.54 -9.78 13.72
C ARG A 128 -15.63 -10.81 13.08
N GLU A 129 -14.67 -11.33 13.84
CA GLU A 129 -13.75 -12.36 13.32
C GLU A 129 -14.51 -13.58 12.78
N THR A 130 -15.63 -13.97 13.41
CA THR A 130 -16.48 -15.08 12.93
C THR A 130 -17.08 -14.87 11.54
N ASP A 131 -17.21 -13.61 11.12
CA ASP A 131 -17.92 -13.23 9.89
C ASP A 131 -16.99 -12.90 8.71
N TRP A 132 -15.66 -12.86 8.93
CA TRP A 132 -14.74 -12.35 7.93
C TRP A 132 -14.78 -13.09 6.59
N LYS A 133 -14.93 -14.44 6.61
CA LYS A 133 -14.97 -15.23 5.36
C LYS A 133 -16.17 -14.87 4.48
N ARG A 134 -17.33 -14.70 5.13
CA ARG A 134 -18.55 -14.28 4.43
C ARG A 134 -18.39 -12.86 3.87
N ALA A 135 -17.95 -11.91 4.71
CA ALA A 135 -17.74 -10.54 4.32
C ALA A 135 -16.68 -10.41 3.18
N PHE A 136 -15.60 -11.19 3.26
CA PHE A 136 -14.59 -11.22 2.21
C PHE A 136 -15.17 -11.69 0.86
N GLY A 137 -16.02 -12.72 0.87
CA GLY A 137 -16.72 -13.17 -0.34
C GLY A 137 -17.66 -12.11 -0.91
N GLU A 138 -18.49 -11.50 -0.05
CA GLU A 138 -19.40 -10.40 -0.44
C GLU A 138 -18.65 -9.21 -1.05
N TRP A 139 -17.51 -8.82 -0.46
CA TRP A 139 -16.67 -7.76 -0.99
C TRP A 139 -16.03 -8.13 -2.32
N LYS A 140 -15.55 -9.38 -2.46
CA LYS A 140 -14.97 -9.85 -3.73
C LYS A 140 -16.01 -9.79 -4.85
N ASP A 141 -17.24 -10.23 -4.61
CA ASP A 141 -18.33 -10.13 -5.57
C ASP A 141 -18.70 -8.68 -5.87
N GLY A 142 -18.71 -7.82 -4.85
CA GLY A 142 -18.93 -6.38 -5.00
C GLY A 142 -17.86 -5.69 -5.84
N MET A 143 -16.59 -6.06 -5.68
CA MET A 143 -15.48 -5.53 -6.48
C MET A 143 -15.58 -5.96 -7.93
N ASN A 144 -15.97 -7.19 -8.21
CA ASN A 144 -16.25 -7.65 -9.57
C ASN A 144 -17.43 -6.89 -10.21
N ALA A 145 -18.48 -6.62 -9.45
CA ALA A 145 -19.59 -5.80 -9.93
C ALA A 145 -19.16 -4.34 -10.20
N PHE A 146 -18.29 -3.79 -9.35
CA PHE A 146 -17.75 -2.45 -9.51
C PHE A 146 -16.93 -2.30 -10.80
N ILE A 147 -16.13 -3.29 -11.18
CA ILE A 147 -15.40 -3.31 -12.47
C ILE A 147 -16.35 -3.01 -13.64
N GLY A 148 -17.46 -3.74 -13.70
CA GLY A 148 -18.48 -3.51 -14.74
C GLY A 148 -19.14 -2.14 -14.66
N ALA A 149 -19.44 -1.67 -13.44
CA ALA A 149 -20.10 -0.39 -13.19
C ALA A 149 -19.26 0.82 -13.64
N VAL A 150 -17.93 0.74 -13.53
CA VAL A 150 -17.02 1.80 -13.99
C VAL A 150 -16.58 1.64 -15.44
N GLY A 151 -17.11 0.64 -16.17
CA GLY A 151 -16.85 0.44 -17.59
C GLY A 151 -15.51 -0.21 -17.92
N ILE A 152 -14.89 -0.89 -16.97
CA ILE A 152 -13.69 -1.70 -17.22
C ILE A 152 -14.13 -3.03 -17.85
N ASP A 153 -13.44 -3.46 -18.90
CA ASP A 153 -13.68 -4.76 -19.51
C ASP A 153 -13.27 -5.89 -18.55
N ALA A 154 -14.26 -6.62 -18.07
CA ALA A 154 -14.05 -7.73 -17.15
C ALA A 154 -13.16 -8.85 -17.73
N ALA A 155 -13.11 -9.00 -19.06
CA ALA A 155 -12.24 -9.98 -19.73
C ALA A 155 -10.74 -9.63 -19.58
N SER A 156 -10.42 -8.38 -19.30
CA SER A 156 -9.05 -7.89 -19.07
C SER A 156 -8.66 -7.87 -17.60
N VAL A 157 -9.54 -8.31 -16.69
CA VAL A 157 -9.27 -8.36 -15.24
C VAL A 157 -9.09 -9.81 -14.79
N HIS A 158 -8.05 -10.05 -14.00
CA HIS A 158 -7.69 -11.37 -13.50
C HIS A 158 -7.54 -11.37 -11.99
N GLU A 159 -8.18 -12.31 -11.30
CA GLU A 159 -8.00 -12.48 -9.86
C GLU A 159 -6.71 -13.28 -9.58
N LEU A 160 -5.88 -12.77 -8.69
CA LEU A 160 -4.69 -13.43 -8.17
C LEU A 160 -4.85 -13.62 -6.66
N GLU A 161 -4.98 -14.86 -6.20
CA GLU A 161 -4.85 -15.17 -4.77
C GLU A 161 -3.36 -15.07 -4.41
N VAL A 162 -3.00 -14.08 -3.60
CA VAL A 162 -1.60 -13.81 -3.26
C VAL A 162 -1.06 -14.91 -2.33
N PRO A 163 0.06 -15.57 -2.69
CA PRO A 163 0.68 -16.60 -1.86
C PRO A 163 1.10 -16.08 -0.48
N ASP A 164 1.14 -16.97 0.52
CA ASP A 164 1.43 -16.61 1.91
C ASP A 164 2.74 -15.84 2.08
N GLU A 165 3.77 -16.24 1.34
CA GLU A 165 5.11 -15.65 1.35
C GLU A 165 5.21 -14.27 0.72
N GLU A 166 4.25 -13.89 -0.13
CA GLU A 166 4.23 -12.61 -0.84
C GLU A 166 3.26 -11.61 -0.20
N ARG A 167 2.42 -12.07 0.72
CA ARG A 167 1.45 -11.21 1.39
C ARG A 167 2.10 -10.21 2.33
N ALA A 168 1.51 -9.04 2.44
CA ALA A 168 1.88 -8.07 3.47
C ALA A 168 1.74 -8.70 4.86
N HIS A 169 2.65 -8.35 5.77
CA HIS A 169 2.75 -8.92 7.12
C HIS A 169 1.47 -8.81 7.97
N TYR A 170 0.60 -7.87 7.65
CA TYR A 170 -0.69 -7.66 8.30
C TYR A 170 -1.83 -8.51 7.70
N SER A 171 -1.62 -9.12 6.53
CA SER A 171 -2.70 -9.79 5.82
C SER A 171 -2.70 -11.30 6.03
N ARG A 172 -3.85 -11.83 6.41
CA ARG A 172 -4.11 -13.27 6.47
C ARG A 172 -4.61 -13.84 5.14
N ARG A 173 -5.21 -13.01 4.31
CA ARG A 173 -5.66 -13.34 2.95
C ARG A 173 -5.65 -12.11 2.09
N THR A 174 -5.13 -12.22 0.87
CA THR A 174 -5.17 -11.14 -0.13
C THR A 174 -5.56 -11.72 -1.49
N VAL A 175 -6.45 -11.01 -2.18
CA VAL A 175 -6.76 -11.21 -3.59
C VAL A 175 -6.46 -9.90 -4.30
N ASP A 176 -5.55 -9.95 -5.27
CA ASP A 176 -5.28 -8.85 -6.17
C ASP A 176 -6.12 -9.02 -7.43
N PHE A 177 -6.66 -7.92 -7.92
CA PHE A 177 -7.32 -7.83 -9.21
C PHE A 177 -6.33 -7.16 -10.16
N GLU A 178 -5.75 -7.95 -11.05
CA GLU A 178 -4.80 -7.49 -12.04
C GLU A 178 -5.51 -7.12 -13.34
N PHE A 179 -4.98 -6.14 -14.06
CA PHE A 179 -5.49 -5.71 -15.36
C PHE A 179 -4.43 -5.83 -16.44
N ASP A 180 -4.84 -6.14 -17.65
CA ASP A 180 -3.98 -6.23 -18.82
C ASP A 180 -3.70 -4.83 -19.40
N TYR A 181 -2.73 -4.11 -18.81
CA TYR A 181 -2.27 -2.81 -19.29
C TYR A 181 -1.41 -2.95 -20.56
N PRO A 182 -1.23 -1.88 -21.37
CA PRO A 182 -0.33 -1.91 -22.53
C PRO A 182 1.13 -2.29 -22.22
N PHE A 183 1.55 -2.08 -20.97
CA PHE A 183 2.89 -2.41 -20.46
C PHE A 183 2.94 -3.72 -19.64
N GLY A 184 1.92 -4.55 -19.78
CA GLY A 184 1.81 -5.86 -19.12
C GLY A 184 0.76 -5.90 -18.01
N ARG A 185 0.50 -7.11 -17.52
CA ARG A 185 -0.45 -7.36 -16.44
C ARG A 185 0.08 -6.81 -15.13
N LYS A 186 -0.69 -5.99 -14.44
CA LYS A 186 -0.36 -5.36 -13.15
C LYS A 186 -1.62 -5.22 -12.31
N GLU A 187 -1.40 -5.09 -11.00
CA GLU A 187 -2.43 -4.85 -10.02
C GLU A 187 -3.25 -3.59 -10.37
N LEU A 188 -4.56 -3.73 -10.36
CA LEU A 188 -5.52 -2.64 -10.48
C LEU A 188 -6.00 -2.21 -9.09
N TYR A 189 -6.38 -3.16 -8.24
CA TYR A 189 -6.72 -2.98 -6.84
C TYR A 189 -6.70 -4.33 -6.10
N GLY A 190 -6.68 -4.28 -4.76
CA GLY A 190 -6.60 -5.45 -3.92
C GLY A 190 -7.70 -5.53 -2.86
N LEU A 191 -7.97 -6.73 -2.39
CA LEU A 191 -8.83 -7.02 -1.26
C LEU A 191 -8.05 -7.84 -0.23
N ALA A 192 -7.86 -7.31 0.98
CA ALA A 192 -7.09 -7.96 2.03
C ALA A 192 -7.89 -8.13 3.32
N TYR A 193 -7.76 -9.29 3.96
CA TYR A 193 -8.18 -9.49 5.34
C TYR A 193 -6.99 -9.24 6.28
N ARG A 194 -7.04 -8.09 6.97
CA ARG A 194 -5.95 -7.54 7.80
C ARG A 194 -6.00 -8.01 9.25
N THR A 195 -6.98 -8.84 9.63
CA THR A 195 -7.24 -9.23 11.03
C THR A 195 -7.50 -8.01 11.94
N ASP A 196 -6.98 -8.01 13.14
CA ASP A 196 -6.98 -6.90 14.09
C ASP A 196 -5.63 -6.18 14.16
N PHE A 197 -4.73 -6.46 13.20
CA PHE A 197 -3.34 -6.00 13.23
C PHE A 197 -3.21 -4.49 13.47
N ASP A 198 -3.91 -3.70 12.65
CA ASP A 198 -3.78 -2.24 12.71
C ASP A 198 -4.33 -1.67 14.02
N LEU A 199 -5.53 -2.11 14.43
CA LEU A 199 -6.14 -1.63 15.68
C LEU A 199 -5.31 -2.05 16.89
N SER A 200 -4.82 -3.30 16.93
CA SER A 200 -3.95 -3.79 18.00
C SER A 200 -2.62 -3.03 18.07
N ALA A 201 -2.00 -2.73 16.91
CA ALA A 201 -0.77 -1.95 16.84
C ALA A 201 -0.97 -0.51 17.35
N HIS A 202 -2.06 0.13 16.91
CA HIS A 202 -2.41 1.49 17.35
C HIS A 202 -2.80 1.54 18.83
N ALA A 203 -3.58 0.58 19.33
CA ALA A 203 -3.93 0.47 20.75
C ALA A 203 -2.68 0.33 21.62
N LYS A 204 -1.76 -0.55 21.24
CA LYS A 204 -0.49 -0.74 21.95
C LYS A 204 0.38 0.53 21.97
N ALA A 205 0.46 1.23 20.86
CA ALA A 205 1.30 2.43 20.74
C ALA A 205 0.71 3.65 21.48
N SER A 206 -0.62 3.79 21.49
CA SER A 206 -1.32 4.91 22.12
C SER A 206 -1.68 4.67 23.59
N GLY A 207 -1.73 3.42 24.03
CA GLY A 207 -2.26 3.03 25.35
C GLY A 207 -3.79 3.18 25.47
N VAL A 208 -4.48 3.33 24.32
CA VAL A 208 -5.93 3.49 24.22
C VAL A 208 -6.54 2.22 23.63
N GLU A 209 -7.58 1.67 24.27
CA GLU A 209 -8.33 0.53 23.74
C GLU A 209 -9.13 0.95 22.48
N LEU A 210 -9.01 0.15 21.40
CA LEU A 210 -9.64 0.39 20.09
C LEU A 210 -10.56 -0.77 19.71
#